data_c7a0d6949aa1aa03c61d6dad3a7c7d69
#
_entry.id   c7a0d6949aa1aa03c61d6dad3a7c7d69
#
_cell.length_a   1.000
_cell.length_b   1.000
_cell.length_c   1.000
_cell.angle_alpha   90.00
_cell.angle_beta   90.00
_cell.angle_gamma   90.00
#
_symmetry.space_group_name_H-M   'P 1'
#
loop_
_entity.id
_entity.type
_entity.pdbx_description
1 polymer ?
#
loop_
_entity_poly.entity_id
_entity_poly.type
_entity_poly.pdbx_seq_one_letter_code
_entity_poly.pdbx_strand_id
1 'polypeptide(L)'
;MSGETRQVNSNAQFDLGFSAPTREVVKIAEPVADERFLTGAEGEFFFGSQRLDEYLNAIALGWVLRLRALLEEMSWEDLTKSYTDDGRRAIHPRVLVGLIVYGILRQQWSLRQLEQLALSDLGAMWVTGRLQPDHSTIGKFIVKHAEVLSAEFFVTLVKHLVSKLKITAGTVAIDGTVIEAAVSHFNVLRAEALKQSELSEQARAILEERKTEREAKGRDGDATMLAPGEPEAVVQQTKQDTWRPSYKPSALRHESGLVIAQGVHASSETAPVASLLSQHLAVFAIEPPRLLADAGYSSVKLLEDLSNRNIDALIVAGANTREAVG
;
A
#
# COMPACT_ATOMS: atom_id res chain seq x y z
N MET A 1 -38.37 31.45 11.06
CA MET A 1 -37.18 31.28 10.25
C MET A 1 -36.40 30.10 10.84
N SER A 2 -36.64 28.91 10.33
CA SER A 2 -36.14 27.62 10.81
C SER A 2 -34.86 27.30 10.04
N GLY A 3 -33.75 27.22 10.76
CA GLY A 3 -32.47 26.80 10.23
C GLY A 3 -32.41 25.28 10.18
N GLU A 4 -32.40 24.71 8.97
CA GLU A 4 -32.12 23.29 8.75
C GLU A 4 -30.61 23.06 8.85
N THR A 5 -30.23 22.32 9.87
CA THR A 5 -28.85 21.81 10.03
C THR A 5 -28.72 20.57 9.14
N ARG A 6 -28.03 20.68 8.02
CA ARG A 6 -27.64 19.54 7.20
C ARG A 6 -26.63 18.68 7.99
N GLN A 7 -27.09 17.53 8.46
CA GLN A 7 -26.19 16.46 8.88
C GLN A 7 -25.49 15.88 7.65
N VAL A 8 -24.17 16.03 7.61
CA VAL A 8 -23.30 15.35 6.64
C VAL A 8 -23.17 13.90 7.09
N ASN A 9 -23.84 12.99 6.37
CA ASN A 9 -23.73 11.56 6.56
C ASN A 9 -22.32 11.09 6.11
N SER A 10 -21.42 10.88 7.05
CA SER A 10 -20.04 10.42 6.82
C SER A 10 -19.90 8.88 6.71
N ASN A 11 -20.94 8.18 6.33
CA ASN A 11 -20.91 6.75 6.05
C ASN A 11 -20.97 6.50 4.54
N ALA A 12 -19.91 6.91 3.81
CA ALA A 12 -19.64 6.33 2.51
C ALA A 12 -19.09 4.90 2.74
N GLN A 13 -20.01 3.98 2.97
CA GLN A 13 -19.73 2.55 2.94
C GLN A 13 -19.34 2.21 1.51
N PHE A 14 -18.08 1.78 1.31
CA PHE A 14 -17.63 1.24 0.03
C PHE A 14 -18.41 -0.04 -0.26
N ASP A 15 -19.49 0.11 -1.03
CA ASP A 15 -20.21 -1.03 -1.60
C ASP A 15 -19.36 -1.56 -2.77
N LEU A 16 -18.58 -2.60 -2.49
CA LEU A 16 -17.76 -3.29 -3.49
C LEU A 16 -18.61 -4.15 -4.46
N GLY A 17 -19.93 -3.94 -4.53
CA GLY A 17 -20.80 -4.56 -5.53
C GLY A 17 -20.84 -6.11 -5.50
N PHE A 18 -20.48 -6.73 -4.37
CA PHE A 18 -20.57 -8.18 -4.23
C PHE A 18 -22.00 -8.58 -3.85
N SER A 19 -22.77 -9.04 -4.82
CA SER A 19 -23.99 -9.81 -4.54
C SER A 19 -23.62 -11.02 -3.69
N ALA A 20 -24.43 -11.33 -2.67
CA ALA A 20 -24.19 -12.49 -1.83
C ALA A 20 -24.10 -13.76 -2.74
N PRO A 21 -23.02 -14.54 -2.65
CA PRO A 21 -22.89 -15.72 -3.47
C PRO A 21 -23.98 -16.71 -3.08
N THR A 22 -24.78 -17.13 -4.06
CA THR A 22 -25.60 -18.33 -3.99
C THR A 22 -24.68 -19.50 -3.62
N ARG A 23 -25.08 -20.28 -2.62
CA ARG A 23 -24.34 -21.45 -2.10
C ARG A 23 -24.05 -22.47 -3.21
N GLU A 24 -22.99 -22.30 -3.97
CA GLU A 24 -22.29 -23.41 -4.58
C GLU A 24 -21.13 -23.77 -3.67
N VAL A 25 -21.24 -24.91 -2.99
CA VAL A 25 -20.15 -25.52 -2.27
C VAL A 25 -19.17 -26.05 -3.32
N VAL A 26 -18.27 -25.19 -3.76
CA VAL A 26 -17.10 -25.63 -4.51
C VAL A 26 -16.28 -26.45 -3.52
N LYS A 27 -16.21 -27.76 -3.69
CA LYS A 27 -15.23 -28.61 -3.01
C LYS A 27 -13.86 -28.19 -3.51
N ILE A 28 -13.23 -27.28 -2.77
CA ILE A 28 -11.82 -26.97 -2.92
C ILE A 28 -11.08 -28.24 -2.50
N ALA A 29 -10.23 -28.78 -3.39
CA ALA A 29 -9.34 -29.89 -3.05
C ALA A 29 -8.59 -29.47 -1.77
N GLU A 30 -8.61 -30.34 -0.75
CA GLU A 30 -7.90 -30.07 0.50
C GLU A 30 -6.43 -29.80 0.17
N PRO A 31 -5.90 -28.61 0.46
CA PRO A 31 -4.50 -28.33 0.24
C PRO A 31 -3.70 -29.30 1.11
N VAL A 32 -2.74 -30.01 0.52
CA VAL A 32 -1.78 -30.81 1.26
C VAL A 32 -1.16 -29.91 2.33
N ALA A 33 -1.41 -30.25 3.60
CA ALA A 33 -0.97 -29.42 4.72
C ALA A 33 0.56 -29.34 4.69
N ASP A 34 1.10 -28.17 4.41
CA ASP A 34 2.54 -27.93 4.49
C ASP A 34 2.95 -27.92 5.96
N GLU A 35 3.60 -28.99 6.41
CA GLU A 35 3.96 -29.21 7.82
C GLU A 35 4.91 -28.16 8.38
N ARG A 36 5.58 -27.39 7.54
CA ARG A 36 6.45 -26.26 7.95
C ARG A 36 5.68 -25.14 8.62
N PHE A 37 4.36 -25.06 8.39
CA PHE A 37 3.59 -23.89 8.79
C PHE A 37 2.43 -24.21 9.73
N LEU A 38 2.12 -23.22 10.58
CA LEU A 38 0.87 -23.09 11.30
C LEU A 38 -0.09 -22.24 10.45
N THR A 39 -1.18 -22.84 9.96
CA THR A 39 -2.17 -22.17 9.09
C THR A 39 -3.34 -21.56 9.85
N GLY A 40 -3.42 -21.84 11.14
CA GLY A 40 -4.56 -21.52 11.99
C GLY A 40 -5.61 -22.64 11.95
N ALA A 41 -6.60 -22.52 12.80
CA ALA A 41 -7.68 -23.49 12.84
C ALA A 41 -8.58 -23.33 11.61
N GLU A 42 -8.95 -24.47 11.04
CA GLU A 42 -9.93 -24.61 9.97
C GLU A 42 -11.24 -25.13 10.60
N GLY A 43 -12.37 -24.77 10.00
CA GLY A 43 -13.67 -25.23 10.46
C GLY A 43 -14.57 -24.14 11.03
N GLU A 44 -15.57 -24.57 11.78
CA GLU A 44 -16.57 -23.66 12.35
C GLU A 44 -16.08 -23.04 13.65
N PHE A 45 -16.10 -21.73 13.71
CA PHE A 45 -15.84 -20.98 14.93
C PHE A 45 -17.18 -20.52 15.53
N PHE A 46 -17.27 -20.56 16.85
CA PHE A 46 -18.45 -20.10 17.58
C PHE A 46 -18.10 -18.95 18.52
N PHE A 47 -19.01 -17.99 18.61
CA PHE A 47 -19.05 -16.95 19.61
C PHE A 47 -20.30 -17.18 20.46
N GLY A 48 -20.10 -17.74 21.64
CA GLY A 48 -21.21 -18.30 22.43
C GLY A 48 -21.86 -19.48 21.70
N SER A 49 -23.17 -19.40 21.47
CA SER A 49 -23.93 -20.42 20.74
C SER A 49 -24.08 -20.11 19.23
N GLN A 50 -23.63 -18.95 18.79
CA GLN A 50 -23.76 -18.50 17.40
C GLN A 50 -22.47 -18.78 16.62
N ARG A 51 -22.60 -19.14 15.35
CA ARG A 51 -21.44 -19.24 14.45
C ARG A 51 -20.80 -17.87 14.25
N LEU A 52 -19.46 -17.82 14.28
CA LEU A 52 -18.72 -16.57 14.17
C LEU A 52 -18.90 -15.88 12.81
N ASP A 53 -18.99 -16.64 11.71
CA ASP A 53 -19.25 -16.09 10.38
C ASP A 53 -20.64 -15.43 10.29
N GLU A 54 -21.67 -16.03 10.89
CA GLU A 54 -22.99 -15.45 10.96
C GLU A 54 -23.00 -14.17 11.84
N TYR A 55 -22.31 -14.22 12.97
CA TYR A 55 -22.15 -13.07 13.86
C TYR A 55 -21.44 -11.91 13.17
N LEU A 56 -20.29 -12.18 12.50
CA LEU A 56 -19.54 -11.15 11.77
C LEU A 56 -20.38 -10.51 10.65
N ASN A 57 -21.21 -11.27 9.94
CA ASN A 57 -22.15 -10.73 8.96
C ASN A 57 -23.20 -9.82 9.62
N ALA A 58 -23.75 -10.23 10.76
CA ALA A 58 -24.77 -9.46 11.47
C ALA A 58 -24.26 -8.09 11.97
N ILE A 59 -22.97 -7.99 12.31
CA ILE A 59 -22.35 -6.73 12.81
C ILE A 59 -21.63 -5.94 11.70
N ALA A 60 -21.99 -6.14 10.44
CA ALA A 60 -21.40 -5.49 9.26
C ALA A 60 -19.89 -5.74 9.06
N LEU A 61 -19.36 -6.83 9.60
CA LEU A 61 -17.98 -7.30 9.38
C LEU A 61 -17.90 -8.45 8.36
N GLY A 62 -18.94 -8.71 7.57
CA GLY A 62 -18.95 -9.77 6.55
C GLY A 62 -17.83 -9.65 5.48
N TRP A 63 -17.26 -8.47 5.29
CA TRP A 63 -16.12 -8.26 4.41
C TRP A 63 -14.87 -9.04 4.89
N VAL A 64 -14.75 -9.34 6.18
CA VAL A 64 -13.65 -10.11 6.76
C VAL A 64 -13.64 -11.55 6.25
N LEU A 65 -14.83 -12.12 6.03
CA LEU A 65 -15.00 -13.46 5.45
C LEU A 65 -14.44 -13.48 4.02
N ARG A 66 -14.75 -12.43 3.25
CA ARG A 66 -14.26 -12.27 1.87
C ARG A 66 -12.76 -12.04 1.82
N LEU A 67 -12.21 -11.26 2.77
CA LEU A 67 -10.77 -11.05 2.89
C LEU A 67 -10.05 -12.40 3.10
N ARG A 68 -10.50 -13.21 4.04
CA ARG A 68 -9.91 -14.52 4.29
C ARG A 68 -10.01 -15.43 3.06
N ALA A 69 -11.17 -15.53 2.43
CA ALA A 69 -11.38 -16.32 1.23
C ALA A 69 -10.46 -15.88 0.07
N LEU A 70 -10.30 -14.56 -0.13
CA LEU A 70 -9.39 -13.99 -1.12
C LEU A 70 -7.94 -14.45 -0.87
N LEU A 71 -7.48 -14.35 0.37
CA LEU A 71 -6.13 -14.75 0.77
C LEU A 71 -5.89 -16.27 0.66
N GLU A 72 -6.93 -17.08 0.85
CA GLU A 72 -6.87 -18.54 0.68
C GLU A 72 -6.73 -18.95 -0.79
N GLU A 73 -7.25 -18.16 -1.72
CA GLU A 73 -7.15 -18.42 -3.17
C GLU A 73 -5.79 -17.97 -3.77
N MET A 74 -5.01 -17.14 -3.06
CA MET A 74 -3.72 -16.63 -3.56
C MET A 74 -2.58 -17.65 -3.44
N SER A 75 -1.61 -17.57 -4.36
CA SER A 75 -0.34 -18.27 -4.22
C SER A 75 0.56 -17.58 -3.21
N TRP A 76 1.20 -18.36 -2.34
CA TRP A 76 2.12 -17.90 -1.31
C TRP A 76 3.54 -18.40 -1.52
N GLU A 77 3.84 -18.99 -2.68
CA GLU A 77 5.09 -19.66 -2.99
C GLU A 77 6.30 -18.74 -2.77
N ASP A 78 6.25 -17.49 -3.24
CA ASP A 78 7.35 -16.54 -3.11
C ASP A 78 7.68 -16.19 -1.66
N LEU A 79 6.72 -16.23 -0.77
CA LEU A 79 6.91 -15.99 0.66
C LEU A 79 7.24 -17.27 1.44
N THR A 80 6.88 -18.46 0.94
CA THR A 80 7.10 -19.74 1.63
C THR A 80 8.43 -20.40 1.27
N LYS A 81 8.97 -20.16 0.08
CA LYS A 81 10.23 -20.77 -0.42
C LYS A 81 11.45 -20.54 0.47
N SER A 82 11.45 -19.47 1.27
CA SER A 82 12.55 -19.11 2.17
C SER A 82 12.52 -19.81 3.53
N TYR A 83 11.57 -20.71 3.76
CA TYR A 83 11.43 -21.47 4.99
C TYR A 83 11.91 -22.91 4.77
N THR A 84 12.65 -23.43 5.75
CA THR A 84 13.13 -24.81 5.78
C THR A 84 12.26 -25.67 6.67
N ASP A 85 12.40 -26.99 6.55
CA ASP A 85 11.67 -27.97 7.38
C ASP A 85 12.26 -28.09 8.80
N ASP A 86 13.40 -27.44 9.04
CA ASP A 86 14.09 -27.51 10.31
C ASP A 86 13.55 -26.49 11.31
N GLY A 87 13.34 -26.91 12.55
CA GLY A 87 13.02 -26.03 13.66
C GLY A 87 11.53 -25.93 14.00
N ARG A 88 11.17 -24.83 14.68
CA ARG A 88 9.78 -24.57 15.07
C ARG A 88 8.96 -24.17 13.85
N ARG A 89 7.77 -24.75 13.71
CA ARG A 89 6.82 -24.39 12.65
C ARG A 89 6.57 -22.88 12.64
N ALA A 90 6.71 -22.28 11.47
CA ALA A 90 6.45 -20.86 11.26
C ALA A 90 4.95 -20.60 11.13
N ILE A 91 4.50 -19.39 11.41
CA ILE A 91 3.15 -18.96 11.02
C ILE A 91 3.12 -18.74 9.51
N HIS A 92 2.13 -19.32 8.83
CA HIS A 92 2.03 -19.21 7.37
C HIS A 92 1.90 -17.74 6.92
N PRO A 93 2.61 -17.31 5.86
CA PRO A 93 2.54 -15.94 5.35
C PRO A 93 1.14 -15.41 5.14
N ARG A 94 0.19 -16.22 4.65
CA ARG A 94 -1.22 -15.86 4.51
C ARG A 94 -1.82 -15.27 5.79
N VAL A 95 -1.49 -15.86 6.94
CA VAL A 95 -2.03 -15.45 8.24
C VAL A 95 -1.47 -14.08 8.65
N LEU A 96 -0.15 -13.90 8.48
CA LEU A 96 0.53 -12.65 8.84
C LEU A 96 0.14 -11.50 7.92
N VAL A 97 0.12 -11.75 6.61
CA VAL A 97 -0.37 -10.76 5.63
C VAL A 97 -1.84 -10.43 5.87
N GLY A 98 -2.66 -11.45 6.13
CA GLY A 98 -4.07 -11.25 6.45
C GLY A 98 -4.28 -10.35 7.66
N LEU A 99 -3.52 -10.57 8.74
CA LEU A 99 -3.56 -9.71 9.92
C LEU A 99 -3.10 -8.28 9.63
N ILE A 100 -2.03 -8.11 8.84
CA ILE A 100 -1.53 -6.78 8.46
C ILE A 100 -2.59 -6.04 7.62
N VAL A 101 -3.14 -6.68 6.59
CA VAL A 101 -4.20 -6.07 5.75
C VAL A 101 -5.43 -5.74 6.58
N TYR A 102 -5.86 -6.65 7.47
CA TYR A 102 -6.95 -6.39 8.39
C TYR A 102 -6.68 -5.17 9.27
N GLY A 103 -5.50 -5.09 9.87
CA GLY A 103 -5.10 -3.96 10.71
C GLY A 103 -5.10 -2.63 9.93
N ILE A 104 -4.60 -2.60 8.70
CA ILE A 104 -4.65 -1.42 7.82
C ILE A 104 -6.10 -0.97 7.60
N LEU A 105 -7.01 -1.89 7.27
CA LEU A 105 -8.42 -1.61 7.07
C LEU A 105 -9.12 -1.13 8.35
N ARG A 106 -8.60 -1.51 9.52
CA ARG A 106 -9.05 -1.06 10.84
C ARG A 106 -8.34 0.20 11.34
N GLN A 107 -7.42 0.76 10.55
CA GLN A 107 -6.56 1.90 10.92
C GLN A 107 -5.69 1.62 12.18
N GLN A 108 -5.26 0.36 12.34
CA GLN A 108 -4.43 -0.13 13.44
C GLN A 108 -3.26 -0.94 12.88
N TRP A 109 -2.17 -0.27 12.50
CA TRP A 109 -1.06 -0.87 11.75
C TRP A 109 0.26 -0.99 12.53
N SER A 110 0.35 -0.45 13.76
CA SER A 110 1.55 -0.67 14.55
C SER A 110 1.65 -2.13 14.98
N LEU A 111 2.87 -2.66 15.11
CA LEU A 111 3.10 -4.08 15.43
C LEU A 111 2.37 -4.51 16.72
N ARG A 112 2.35 -3.63 17.74
CA ARG A 112 1.65 -3.90 18.99
C ARG A 112 0.13 -3.84 18.87
N GLN A 113 -0.39 -2.98 17.98
CA GLN A 113 -1.83 -2.96 17.67
C GLN A 113 -2.24 -4.22 16.92
N LEU A 114 -1.42 -4.70 15.96
CA LEU A 114 -1.68 -5.95 15.26
C LEU A 114 -1.70 -7.16 16.20
N GLU A 115 -0.74 -7.24 17.12
CA GLU A 115 -0.74 -8.26 18.20
C GLU A 115 -2.03 -8.17 19.03
N GLN A 116 -2.43 -6.97 19.46
CA GLN A 116 -3.64 -6.76 20.24
C GLN A 116 -4.90 -7.15 19.47
N LEU A 117 -4.99 -6.83 18.16
CA LEU A 117 -6.10 -7.28 17.32
C LEU A 117 -6.18 -8.81 17.26
N ALA A 118 -5.05 -9.50 17.04
CA ALA A 118 -5.04 -10.97 17.00
C ALA A 118 -5.50 -11.61 18.33
N LEU A 119 -5.28 -10.93 19.46
CA LEU A 119 -5.68 -11.39 20.79
C LEU A 119 -7.16 -11.15 21.11
N SER A 120 -7.75 -10.04 20.67
CA SER A 120 -9.02 -9.55 21.22
C SER A 120 -10.10 -9.19 20.19
N ASP A 121 -9.78 -9.12 18.90
CA ASP A 121 -10.74 -8.74 17.86
C ASP A 121 -11.26 -9.97 17.10
N LEU A 122 -12.57 -10.13 17.02
CA LEU A 122 -13.21 -11.30 16.39
C LEU A 122 -12.92 -11.41 14.88
N GLY A 123 -12.82 -10.27 14.19
CA GLY A 123 -12.49 -10.24 12.77
C GLY A 123 -11.04 -10.67 12.53
N ALA A 124 -10.10 -10.18 13.36
CA ALA A 124 -8.71 -10.62 13.32
C ALA A 124 -8.57 -12.11 13.64
N MET A 125 -9.30 -12.61 14.66
CA MET A 125 -9.34 -14.05 14.98
C MET A 125 -9.86 -14.89 13.81
N TRP A 126 -10.84 -14.40 13.07
CA TRP A 126 -11.31 -15.06 11.85
C TRP A 126 -10.23 -15.13 10.78
N VAL A 127 -9.58 -14.00 10.49
CA VAL A 127 -8.54 -13.91 9.44
C VAL A 127 -7.32 -14.77 9.79
N THR A 128 -6.90 -14.78 11.06
CA THR A 128 -5.73 -15.54 11.53
C THR A 128 -6.00 -17.01 11.81
N GLY A 129 -7.27 -17.45 11.79
CA GLY A 129 -7.64 -18.79 12.25
C GLY A 129 -7.30 -18.98 13.73
N ARG A 130 -7.45 -17.93 14.55
CA ARG A 130 -7.13 -17.88 16.00
C ARG A 130 -5.64 -18.01 16.33
N LEU A 131 -4.74 -17.90 15.36
CA LEU A 131 -3.32 -17.72 15.68
C LEU A 131 -3.09 -16.31 16.22
N GLN A 132 -2.21 -16.22 17.20
CA GLN A 132 -1.90 -15.01 17.95
C GLN A 132 -0.41 -14.67 17.80
N PRO A 133 0.03 -14.16 16.64
CA PRO A 133 1.41 -13.74 16.45
C PRO A 133 1.72 -12.54 17.34
N ASP A 134 2.85 -12.60 18.03
CA ASP A 134 3.37 -11.46 18.78
C ASP A 134 3.98 -10.40 17.85
N HIS A 135 4.13 -9.18 18.35
CA HIS A 135 4.67 -8.05 17.59
C HIS A 135 6.08 -8.32 17.02
N SER A 136 6.90 -9.11 17.72
CA SER A 136 8.26 -9.48 17.27
C SER A 136 8.20 -10.43 16.08
N THR A 137 7.30 -11.41 16.09
CA THR A 137 7.06 -12.33 14.97
C THR A 137 6.57 -11.57 13.73
N ILE A 138 5.60 -10.65 13.89
CA ILE A 138 5.11 -9.82 12.81
C ILE A 138 6.23 -8.95 12.24
N GLY A 139 7.02 -8.29 13.11
CA GLY A 139 8.12 -7.43 12.68
C GLY A 139 9.22 -8.20 11.94
N LYS A 140 9.63 -9.37 12.43
CA LYS A 140 10.60 -10.25 11.75
C LYS A 140 10.09 -10.72 10.38
N PHE A 141 8.80 -11.02 10.27
CA PHE A 141 8.18 -11.40 9.00
C PHE A 141 8.26 -10.27 7.98
N ILE A 142 7.89 -9.04 8.36
CA ILE A 142 7.94 -7.87 7.48
C ILE A 142 9.37 -7.62 7.00
N VAL A 143 10.36 -7.64 7.90
CA VAL A 143 11.78 -7.42 7.55
C VAL A 143 12.29 -8.52 6.62
N LYS A 144 11.99 -9.79 6.94
CA LYS A 144 12.42 -10.94 6.13
C LYS A 144 11.89 -10.90 4.70
N HIS A 145 10.68 -10.40 4.52
CA HIS A 145 9.97 -10.42 3.24
C HIS A 145 9.76 -9.02 2.63
N ALA A 146 10.52 -8.01 3.07
CA ALA A 146 10.33 -6.63 2.65
C ALA A 146 10.37 -6.46 1.12
N GLU A 147 11.26 -7.15 0.42
CA GLU A 147 11.37 -7.11 -1.04
C GLU A 147 10.12 -7.69 -1.72
N VAL A 148 9.65 -8.87 -1.27
CA VAL A 148 8.49 -9.54 -1.87
C VAL A 148 7.18 -8.82 -1.53
N LEU A 149 7.06 -8.28 -0.30
CA LEU A 149 5.88 -7.51 0.15
C LEU A 149 5.79 -6.11 -0.48
N SER A 150 6.70 -5.78 -1.38
CA SER A 150 6.75 -4.52 -2.11
C SER A 150 5.72 -4.46 -3.27
N ALA A 151 6.07 -3.76 -4.34
CA ALA A 151 5.20 -3.57 -5.49
C ALA A 151 4.75 -4.89 -6.16
N GLU A 152 5.57 -5.92 -6.18
CA GLU A 152 5.25 -7.20 -6.84
C GLU A 152 4.08 -7.94 -6.15
N PHE A 153 4.09 -7.98 -4.82
CA PHE A 153 2.98 -8.56 -4.06
C PHE A 153 1.69 -7.78 -4.30
N PHE A 154 1.77 -6.44 -4.32
CA PHE A 154 0.62 -5.59 -4.61
C PHE A 154 0.06 -5.86 -6.01
N VAL A 155 0.91 -5.95 -7.04
CA VAL A 155 0.50 -6.29 -8.42
C VAL A 155 -0.16 -7.67 -8.46
N THR A 156 0.37 -8.66 -7.76
CA THR A 156 -0.21 -10.01 -7.69
C THR A 156 -1.60 -9.99 -7.05
N LEU A 157 -1.76 -9.28 -5.94
CA LEU A 157 -3.06 -9.08 -5.27
C LEU A 157 -4.07 -8.40 -6.21
N VAL A 158 -3.65 -7.34 -6.90
CA VAL A 158 -4.51 -6.59 -7.81
C VAL A 158 -4.91 -7.44 -9.02
N LYS A 159 -3.99 -8.22 -9.61
CA LYS A 159 -4.31 -9.19 -10.68
C LYS A 159 -5.42 -10.16 -10.26
N HIS A 160 -5.29 -10.71 -9.06
CA HIS A 160 -6.29 -11.63 -8.53
C HIS A 160 -7.66 -10.94 -8.37
N LEU A 161 -7.68 -9.73 -7.81
CA LEU A 161 -8.90 -8.92 -7.67
C LEU A 161 -9.54 -8.57 -9.01
N VAL A 162 -8.75 -8.09 -9.97
CA VAL A 162 -9.21 -7.71 -11.32
C VAL A 162 -9.84 -8.91 -12.03
N SER A 163 -9.20 -10.09 -11.96
CA SER A 163 -9.73 -11.33 -12.52
C SER A 163 -11.05 -11.74 -11.86
N LYS A 164 -11.10 -11.71 -10.52
CA LYS A 164 -12.29 -12.10 -9.75
C LYS A 164 -13.47 -11.16 -9.97
N LEU A 165 -13.20 -9.86 -10.09
CA LEU A 165 -14.20 -8.82 -10.33
C LEU A 165 -14.53 -8.62 -11.80
N LYS A 166 -13.83 -9.32 -12.72
CA LYS A 166 -13.96 -9.19 -14.18
C LYS A 166 -13.78 -7.74 -14.66
N ILE A 167 -12.85 -7.02 -14.04
CA ILE A 167 -12.52 -5.65 -14.43
C ILE A 167 -11.63 -5.70 -15.68
N THR A 168 -11.97 -4.92 -16.67
CA THR A 168 -11.17 -4.73 -17.90
C THR A 168 -10.41 -3.42 -17.81
N ALA A 169 -9.35 -3.25 -18.61
CA ALA A 169 -8.64 -1.98 -18.68
C ALA A 169 -9.58 -0.84 -19.07
N GLY A 170 -9.48 0.28 -18.39
CA GLY A 170 -10.34 1.45 -18.54
C GLY A 170 -9.62 2.74 -18.19
N THR A 171 -10.38 3.81 -17.98
CA THR A 171 -9.83 5.10 -17.56
C THR A 171 -9.18 4.98 -16.18
N VAL A 172 -8.00 5.56 -16.06
CA VAL A 172 -7.28 5.64 -14.78
C VAL A 172 -7.04 7.08 -14.38
N ALA A 173 -7.03 7.33 -13.08
CA ALA A 173 -6.66 8.62 -12.49
C ALA A 173 -5.43 8.44 -11.62
N ILE A 174 -4.47 9.37 -11.73
CA ILE A 174 -3.30 9.41 -10.87
C ILE A 174 -3.43 10.57 -9.89
N ASP A 175 -3.10 10.30 -8.65
CA ASP A 175 -2.99 11.33 -7.61
C ASP A 175 -1.89 10.96 -6.61
N GLY A 176 -1.33 11.98 -6.00
CA GLY A 176 -0.28 11.87 -5.00
C GLY A 176 -0.65 12.61 -3.71
N THR A 177 0.09 12.29 -2.67
CA THR A 177 -0.03 13.01 -1.39
C THR A 177 1.35 13.14 -0.75
N VAL A 178 1.43 13.87 0.35
CA VAL A 178 2.63 13.94 1.19
C VAL A 178 2.35 13.23 2.50
N ILE A 179 3.21 12.29 2.87
CA ILE A 179 3.15 11.55 4.14
C ILE A 179 4.41 11.85 4.93
N GLU A 180 4.26 12.29 6.18
CA GLU A 180 5.38 12.51 7.07
C GLU A 180 6.12 11.21 7.38
N ALA A 181 7.46 11.28 7.40
CA ALA A 181 8.31 10.19 7.85
C ALA A 181 8.17 9.98 9.37
N ALA A 182 8.46 8.78 9.85
CA ALA A 182 8.36 8.48 11.28
C ALA A 182 9.47 9.17 12.09
N VAL A 183 10.53 9.63 11.44
CA VAL A 183 11.64 10.31 12.10
C VAL A 183 11.24 11.71 12.61
N SER A 184 11.69 12.04 13.83
CA SER A 184 11.48 13.37 14.38
C SER A 184 12.18 14.44 13.54
N HIS A 185 11.49 15.55 13.26
CA HIS A 185 12.07 16.70 12.57
C HIS A 185 13.26 17.33 13.31
N PHE A 186 13.39 17.14 14.62
CA PHE A 186 14.56 17.57 15.40
C PHE A 186 15.82 16.77 15.05
N ASN A 187 15.69 15.60 14.46
CA ASN A 187 16.79 14.76 14.03
C ASN A 187 17.22 15.03 12.58
N VAL A 188 16.71 16.07 11.96
CA VAL A 188 17.14 16.52 10.63
C VAL A 188 18.32 17.45 10.79
N LEU A 189 19.45 17.06 10.21
CA LEU A 189 20.69 17.79 10.31
C LEU A 189 21.18 18.22 8.92
N ARG A 190 21.91 19.33 8.85
CA ARG A 190 22.64 19.72 7.63
C ARG A 190 23.88 18.86 7.46
N ALA A 191 24.30 18.67 6.22
CA ALA A 191 25.47 17.85 5.86
C ALA A 191 26.72 18.24 6.65
N GLU A 192 26.96 19.54 6.86
CA GLU A 192 28.07 20.08 7.66
C GLU A 192 28.07 19.65 9.13
N ALA A 193 26.88 19.39 9.70
CA ALA A 193 26.72 18.99 11.10
C ALA A 193 26.70 17.45 11.28
N LEU A 194 26.65 16.68 10.20
CA LEU A 194 26.60 15.23 10.22
C LEU A 194 28.01 14.65 10.36
N LYS A 195 28.22 13.85 11.40
CA LYS A 195 29.43 13.05 11.52
C LYS A 195 29.31 11.80 10.64
N GLN A 196 30.03 11.77 9.54
CA GLN A 196 29.98 10.65 8.58
C GLN A 196 30.26 9.28 9.21
N SER A 197 31.06 9.23 10.29
CA SER A 197 31.32 8.00 11.02
C SER A 197 30.12 7.40 11.76
N GLU A 198 29.09 8.22 12.04
CA GLU A 198 27.86 7.84 12.74
C GLU A 198 26.72 7.47 11.77
N LEU A 199 26.91 7.71 10.46
CA LEU A 199 25.91 7.39 9.43
C LEU A 199 26.04 5.94 8.97
N SER A 200 24.89 5.31 8.68
CA SER A 200 24.86 4.04 7.94
C SER A 200 25.44 4.22 6.54
N GLU A 201 25.87 3.13 5.92
CA GLU A 201 26.38 3.14 4.53
C GLU A 201 25.35 3.71 3.56
N GLN A 202 24.09 3.31 3.70
CA GLN A 202 22.96 3.83 2.91
C GLN A 202 22.74 5.34 3.11
N ALA A 203 22.78 5.84 4.36
CA ALA A 203 22.64 7.26 4.63
C ALA A 203 23.78 8.10 4.03
N ARG A 204 25.00 7.56 4.02
CA ARG A 204 26.16 8.21 3.36
C ARG A 204 25.96 8.29 1.85
N ALA A 205 25.59 7.18 1.22
CA ALA A 205 25.35 7.14 -0.23
C ALA A 205 24.30 8.16 -0.67
N ILE A 206 23.15 8.21 0.04
CA ILE A 206 22.08 9.15 -0.24
C ILE A 206 22.51 10.61 -0.01
N LEU A 207 23.30 10.86 1.02
CA LEU A 207 23.82 12.20 1.30
C LEU A 207 24.72 12.71 0.16
N GLU A 208 25.64 11.89 -0.31
CA GLU A 208 26.57 12.25 -1.40
C GLU A 208 25.82 12.43 -2.74
N GLU A 209 24.85 11.56 -3.03
CA GLU A 209 23.98 11.72 -4.21
C GLU A 209 23.26 13.06 -4.20
N ARG A 210 22.61 13.41 -3.07
CA ARG A 210 21.87 14.68 -2.92
C ARG A 210 22.76 15.90 -2.94
N LYS A 211 23.97 15.81 -2.39
CA LYS A 211 24.98 16.89 -2.49
C LYS A 211 25.33 17.15 -3.96
N THR A 212 25.69 16.10 -4.67
CA THR A 212 26.05 16.17 -6.10
C THR A 212 24.89 16.76 -6.94
N GLU A 213 23.66 16.34 -6.70
CA GLU A 213 22.50 16.90 -7.40
C GLU A 213 22.28 18.40 -7.10
N ARG A 214 22.51 18.83 -5.86
CA ARG A 214 22.39 20.24 -5.48
C ARG A 214 23.47 21.08 -6.13
N GLU A 215 24.71 20.62 -6.12
CA GLU A 215 25.86 21.26 -6.75
C GLU A 215 25.69 21.36 -8.27
N ALA A 216 25.19 20.31 -8.92
CA ALA A 216 24.83 20.33 -10.34
C ALA A 216 23.76 21.39 -10.69
N LYS A 217 22.90 21.76 -9.72
CA LYS A 217 21.90 22.83 -9.83
C LYS A 217 22.44 24.19 -9.37
N GLY A 218 23.76 24.33 -9.13
CA GLY A 218 24.41 25.58 -8.65
C GLY A 218 24.03 25.94 -7.21
N ARG A 219 23.63 24.97 -6.38
CA ARG A 219 23.26 25.17 -4.98
C ARG A 219 24.34 24.61 -4.06
N ASP A 220 24.45 25.16 -2.86
CA ASP A 220 25.39 24.70 -1.85
C ASP A 220 25.08 23.25 -1.41
N GLY A 221 26.03 22.34 -1.64
CA GLY A 221 25.93 20.92 -1.26
C GLY A 221 25.90 20.73 0.27
N ASP A 222 26.62 21.53 1.05
CA ASP A 222 26.69 21.42 2.50
C ASP A 222 25.41 21.86 3.21
N ALA A 223 24.56 22.61 2.51
CA ALA A 223 23.20 22.92 2.96
C ALA A 223 22.20 21.75 2.74
N THR A 224 22.66 20.57 2.27
CA THR A 224 21.81 19.38 2.15
C THR A 224 21.34 18.93 3.53
N MET A 225 20.06 18.67 3.66
CA MET A 225 19.45 18.16 4.90
C MET A 225 19.19 16.67 4.81
N LEU A 226 19.51 15.96 5.88
CA LEU A 226 19.29 14.52 6.01
C LEU A 226 18.73 14.18 7.39
N ALA A 227 17.83 13.21 7.44
CA ALA A 227 17.40 12.56 8.66
C ALA A 227 18.10 11.20 8.76
N PRO A 228 19.10 10.98 9.63
CA PRO A 228 19.89 9.75 9.64
C PRO A 228 19.08 8.47 9.89
N GLY A 229 17.95 8.57 10.60
CA GLY A 229 17.05 7.44 10.88
C GLY A 229 16.15 7.03 9.71
N GLU A 230 15.90 7.95 8.77
CA GLU A 230 15.16 7.73 7.52
C GLU A 230 15.78 8.57 6.40
N PRO A 231 16.95 8.16 5.90
CA PRO A 231 17.73 8.99 4.97
C PRO A 231 17.04 9.22 3.62
N GLU A 232 16.12 8.34 3.21
CA GLU A 232 15.33 8.49 1.99
C GLU A 232 14.32 9.63 2.06
N ALA A 233 13.83 9.96 3.27
CA ALA A 233 12.86 11.05 3.45
C ALA A 233 13.48 12.41 3.07
N VAL A 234 12.69 13.26 2.41
CA VAL A 234 13.09 14.61 2.02
C VAL A 234 12.30 15.63 2.84
N VAL A 235 13.00 16.65 3.31
CA VAL A 235 12.34 17.78 3.99
C VAL A 235 11.56 18.57 2.95
N GLN A 236 10.25 18.55 3.07
CA GLN A 236 9.33 19.25 2.16
C GLN A 236 8.10 19.78 2.91
N GLN A 237 7.39 20.69 2.27
CA GLN A 237 6.19 21.26 2.83
C GLN A 237 5.07 20.22 2.86
N THR A 238 4.45 20.06 4.03
CA THR A 238 3.28 19.18 4.23
C THR A 238 1.98 19.93 3.94
N LYS A 239 0.86 19.24 3.89
CA LYS A 239 -0.48 19.84 3.74
C LYS A 239 -0.85 20.81 4.88
N GLN A 240 -0.11 20.79 5.99
CA GLN A 240 -0.31 21.64 7.16
C GLN A 240 0.64 22.85 7.16
N ASP A 241 1.24 23.20 6.01
CA ASP A 241 2.21 24.27 5.84
C ASP A 241 3.45 24.18 6.74
N THR A 242 3.78 22.98 7.20
CA THR A 242 4.98 22.70 7.98
C THR A 242 6.03 21.99 7.13
N TRP A 243 7.31 22.26 7.41
CA TRP A 243 8.42 21.56 6.75
C TRP A 243 8.81 20.33 7.56
N ARG A 244 8.65 19.15 6.97
CA ARG A 244 8.90 17.86 7.62
C ARG A 244 9.62 16.90 6.69
N PRO A 245 10.46 15.98 7.23
CA PRO A 245 10.88 14.81 6.48
C PRO A 245 9.64 14.03 6.02
N SER A 246 9.52 13.80 4.73
CA SER A 246 8.28 13.29 4.16
C SER A 246 8.56 12.50 2.88
N TYR A 247 7.58 11.75 2.44
CA TYR A 247 7.54 11.01 1.17
C TYR A 247 6.33 11.46 0.34
N LYS A 248 6.41 11.24 -0.96
CA LYS A 248 5.31 11.43 -1.91
C LYS A 248 4.82 10.08 -2.46
N PRO A 249 3.92 9.40 -1.78
CA PRO A 249 3.20 8.28 -2.36
C PRO A 249 2.25 8.75 -3.44
N SER A 250 2.18 7.97 -4.52
CA SER A 250 1.25 8.17 -5.65
C SER A 250 0.50 6.88 -5.92
N ALA A 251 -0.73 6.98 -6.34
CA ALA A 251 -1.59 5.85 -6.67
C ALA A 251 -2.26 6.05 -8.03
N LEU A 252 -2.41 4.95 -8.75
CA LEU A 252 -3.18 4.89 -9.99
C LEU A 252 -4.51 4.19 -9.69
N ARG A 253 -5.61 4.93 -9.77
CA ARG A 253 -6.96 4.45 -9.49
C ARG A 253 -7.72 4.22 -10.78
N HIS A 254 -8.27 3.04 -10.93
CA HIS A 254 -9.16 2.69 -12.04
C HIS A 254 -10.57 3.29 -11.85
N GLU A 255 -11.32 3.50 -12.94
CA GLU A 255 -12.69 4.02 -12.90
C GLU A 255 -13.67 3.18 -12.06
N SER A 256 -13.40 1.87 -11.88
CA SER A 256 -14.13 1.01 -10.93
C SER A 256 -13.92 1.38 -9.45
N GLY A 257 -12.99 2.28 -9.15
CA GLY A 257 -12.62 2.64 -7.80
C GLY A 257 -11.44 1.85 -7.22
N LEU A 258 -10.99 0.77 -7.89
CA LEU A 258 -9.85 -0.02 -7.44
C LEU A 258 -8.54 0.74 -7.65
N VAL A 259 -7.67 0.75 -6.66
CA VAL A 259 -6.26 1.19 -6.81
C VAL A 259 -5.49 0.03 -7.45
N ILE A 260 -4.91 0.27 -8.62
CA ILE A 260 -4.27 -0.77 -9.45
C ILE A 260 -2.76 -0.67 -9.49
N ALA A 261 -2.21 0.50 -9.17
CA ALA A 261 -0.78 0.70 -9.03
C ALA A 261 -0.49 1.68 -7.90
N GLN A 262 0.65 1.52 -7.27
CA GLN A 262 1.11 2.40 -6.22
C GLN A 262 2.62 2.54 -6.27
N GLY A 263 3.12 3.69 -5.83
CA GLY A 263 4.55 3.95 -5.74
C GLY A 263 4.83 5.04 -4.72
N VAL A 264 6.05 5.06 -4.21
CA VAL A 264 6.51 6.09 -3.30
C VAL A 264 7.79 6.70 -3.88
N HIS A 265 7.83 8.02 -3.93
CA HIS A 265 9.04 8.75 -4.29
C HIS A 265 9.38 9.74 -3.17
N ALA A 266 10.65 10.04 -2.99
CA ALA A 266 11.08 10.93 -1.93
C ALA A 266 10.50 12.35 -2.07
N SER A 267 10.45 12.91 -3.30
CA SER A 267 10.14 14.33 -3.50
C SER A 267 9.31 14.66 -4.75
N SER A 268 9.16 13.72 -5.70
CA SER A 268 8.51 13.97 -6.99
C SER A 268 7.19 13.20 -7.11
N GLU A 269 6.17 13.83 -7.64
CA GLU A 269 4.89 13.20 -7.97
C GLU A 269 4.92 12.61 -9.39
N THR A 270 5.72 13.18 -10.29
CA THR A 270 5.81 12.71 -11.68
C THR A 270 6.80 11.57 -11.89
N ALA A 271 7.84 11.45 -11.04
CA ALA A 271 8.84 10.40 -11.17
C ALA A 271 8.27 8.97 -11.12
N PRO A 272 7.28 8.63 -10.27
CA PRO A 272 6.73 7.27 -10.21
C PRO A 272 5.79 6.93 -11.37
N VAL A 273 5.37 7.88 -12.23
CA VAL A 273 4.34 7.64 -13.26
C VAL A 273 4.70 6.48 -14.18
N ALA A 274 5.94 6.41 -14.67
CA ALA A 274 6.38 5.32 -15.54
C ALA A 274 6.28 3.94 -14.84
N SER A 275 6.64 3.87 -13.57
CA SER A 275 6.51 2.64 -12.76
C SER A 275 5.03 2.27 -12.52
N LEU A 276 4.17 3.25 -12.28
CA LEU A 276 2.73 3.02 -12.10
C LEU A 276 2.08 2.49 -13.39
N LEU A 277 2.45 3.04 -14.55
CA LEU A 277 2.01 2.54 -15.85
C LEU A 277 2.54 1.12 -16.13
N SER A 278 3.78 0.82 -15.73
CA SER A 278 4.33 -0.54 -15.84
C SER A 278 3.56 -1.54 -14.97
N GLN A 279 3.14 -1.14 -13.77
CA GLN A 279 2.28 -1.98 -12.91
C GLN A 279 0.90 -2.18 -13.55
N HIS A 280 0.30 -1.13 -14.16
CA HIS A 280 -0.95 -1.25 -14.91
C HIS A 280 -0.81 -2.26 -16.06
N LEU A 281 0.26 -2.12 -16.85
CA LEU A 281 0.56 -3.04 -17.94
C LEU A 281 0.74 -4.48 -17.45
N ALA A 282 1.40 -4.66 -16.29
CA ALA A 282 1.53 -5.97 -15.67
C ALA A 282 0.17 -6.57 -15.24
N VAL A 283 -0.79 -5.74 -14.81
CA VAL A 283 -2.13 -6.19 -14.40
C VAL A 283 -3.02 -6.54 -15.60
N PHE A 284 -3.09 -5.67 -16.63
CA PHE A 284 -4.06 -5.77 -17.71
C PHE A 284 -3.47 -6.25 -19.04
N ALA A 285 -2.15 -6.38 -19.16
CA ALA A 285 -1.41 -6.69 -20.38
C ALA A 285 -1.56 -5.63 -21.51
N ILE A 286 -2.23 -4.51 -21.26
CA ILE A 286 -2.38 -3.38 -22.18
C ILE A 286 -2.22 -2.06 -21.41
N GLU A 287 -1.82 -1.00 -22.10
CA GLU A 287 -1.80 0.34 -21.53
C GLU A 287 -3.22 0.85 -21.23
N PRO A 288 -3.39 1.78 -20.26
CA PRO A 288 -4.69 2.38 -20.05
C PRO A 288 -5.11 3.22 -21.28
N PRO A 289 -6.37 3.14 -21.72
CA PRO A 289 -6.83 3.95 -22.86
C PRO A 289 -6.83 5.45 -22.52
N ARG A 290 -7.00 5.81 -21.24
CA ARG A 290 -7.03 7.20 -20.79
C ARG A 290 -6.44 7.36 -19.39
N LEU A 291 -5.67 8.45 -19.22
CA LEU A 291 -5.10 8.85 -17.93
C LEU A 291 -5.59 10.26 -17.56
N LEU A 292 -6.12 10.39 -16.35
CA LEU A 292 -6.52 11.65 -15.73
C LEU A 292 -5.49 12.06 -14.69
N ALA A 293 -5.06 13.33 -14.71
CA ALA A 293 -4.16 13.87 -13.68
C ALA A 293 -4.42 15.35 -13.42
N ASP A 294 -3.98 15.84 -12.28
CA ASP A 294 -4.03 17.26 -11.97
C ASP A 294 -2.91 18.06 -12.66
N ALA A 295 -2.90 19.38 -12.44
CA ALA A 295 -1.93 20.30 -13.03
C ALA A 295 -0.47 20.03 -12.60
N GLY A 296 -0.26 19.40 -11.43
CA GLY A 296 1.06 19.03 -10.93
C GLY A 296 1.80 18.03 -11.82
N TYR A 297 1.06 17.27 -12.63
CA TYR A 297 1.59 16.30 -13.58
C TYR A 297 1.82 16.90 -14.98
N SER A 298 1.51 18.19 -15.21
CA SER A 298 1.70 18.85 -16.51
C SER A 298 3.19 19.12 -16.77
N SER A 299 3.86 18.20 -17.45
CA SER A 299 5.23 18.37 -17.96
C SER A 299 5.36 17.86 -19.37
N VAL A 300 6.16 18.56 -20.21
CA VAL A 300 6.37 18.21 -21.62
C VAL A 300 6.86 16.75 -21.73
N LYS A 301 7.84 16.37 -20.91
CA LYS A 301 8.41 15.01 -20.92
C LYS A 301 7.35 13.94 -20.65
N LEU A 302 6.45 14.16 -19.67
CA LEU A 302 5.39 13.21 -19.36
C LEU A 302 4.37 13.13 -20.50
N LEU A 303 3.97 14.27 -21.07
CA LEU A 303 3.03 14.31 -22.20
C LEU A 303 3.58 13.58 -23.44
N GLU A 304 4.87 13.75 -23.72
CA GLU A 304 5.56 13.01 -24.78
C GLU A 304 5.57 11.50 -24.53
N ASP A 305 5.88 11.06 -23.28
CA ASP A 305 5.87 9.63 -22.91
C ASP A 305 4.46 9.03 -23.04
N LEU A 306 3.43 9.72 -22.57
CA LEU A 306 2.04 9.28 -22.69
C LEU A 306 1.58 9.19 -24.14
N SER A 307 1.98 10.18 -24.98
CA SER A 307 1.71 10.17 -26.42
C SER A 307 2.40 8.98 -27.11
N ASN A 308 3.65 8.71 -26.80
CA ASN A 308 4.40 7.58 -27.36
C ASN A 308 3.78 6.22 -26.96
N ARG A 309 3.10 6.15 -25.82
CA ARG A 309 2.36 4.96 -25.35
C ARG A 309 0.95 4.87 -25.90
N ASN A 310 0.50 5.85 -26.70
CA ASN A 310 -0.88 6.00 -27.18
C ASN A 310 -1.92 6.08 -26.05
N ILE A 311 -1.57 6.75 -24.95
CA ILE A 311 -2.47 7.00 -23.82
C ILE A 311 -3.11 8.38 -23.99
N ASP A 312 -4.45 8.44 -24.05
CA ASP A 312 -5.18 9.71 -24.08
C ASP A 312 -5.06 10.39 -22.70
N ALA A 313 -4.28 11.46 -22.62
CA ALA A 313 -3.98 12.16 -21.38
C ALA A 313 -4.87 13.39 -21.19
N LEU A 314 -5.69 13.39 -20.16
CA LEU A 314 -6.45 14.56 -19.72
C LEU A 314 -5.82 15.12 -18.46
N ILE A 315 -4.92 16.08 -18.62
CA ILE A 315 -4.19 16.76 -17.55
C ILE A 315 -4.65 18.22 -17.51
N VAL A 316 -5.03 18.69 -16.33
CA VAL A 316 -5.42 20.09 -16.15
C VAL A 316 -4.23 20.99 -16.49
N ALA A 317 -4.42 21.96 -17.39
CA ALA A 317 -3.37 22.93 -17.73
C ALA A 317 -3.01 23.77 -16.49
N GLY A 318 -1.75 23.76 -16.10
CA GLY A 318 -1.24 24.64 -15.03
C GLY A 318 -1.31 26.12 -15.43
N ALA A 319 -1.22 27.01 -14.47
CA ALA A 319 -1.28 28.47 -14.71
C ALA A 319 -0.27 28.94 -15.77
N ASN A 320 0.92 28.34 -15.78
CA ASN A 320 1.99 28.68 -16.75
C ASN A 320 1.73 28.16 -18.18
N THR A 321 0.81 27.22 -18.38
CA THR A 321 0.47 26.72 -19.72
C THR A 321 -0.63 27.55 -20.38
N ARG A 322 -1.36 28.35 -19.60
CA ARG A 322 -2.42 29.25 -20.12
C ARG A 322 -1.86 30.45 -20.87
N GLU A 323 -0.65 30.90 -20.57
CA GLU A 323 0.02 32.02 -21.25
C GLU A 323 0.65 31.60 -22.58
N ALA A 324 0.89 30.31 -22.84
CA ALA A 324 1.51 29.84 -24.09
C ALA A 324 0.51 29.51 -25.20
N VAL A 325 -0.80 29.59 -24.96
CA VAL A 325 -1.89 29.28 -25.91
C VAL A 325 -2.76 30.53 -26.25
N GLY A 326 -2.36 31.72 -25.75
CA GLY A 326 -3.02 33.00 -26.01
C GLY A 326 -2.45 33.72 -27.23
#